data_9486d78595a998a8cdc6456f62eb9d97
#
_entry.id   9486d78595a998a8cdc6456f62eb9d97
#
_cell.length_a   1.000
_cell.length_b   1.000
_cell.length_c   1.000
_cell.angle_alpha   90.00
_cell.angle_beta   90.00
_cell.angle_gamma   90.00
#
_symmetry.space_group_name_H-M   'P 1'
#
loop_
_entity.id
_entity.type
_entity.pdbx_description
1 polymer ?
#
loop_
_entity_poly.entity_id
_entity_poly.type
_entity_poly.pdbx_seq_one_letter_code
_entity_poly.pdbx_strand_id
1 'polypeptide(L)'
;MWFHRFVLLSAVLVMVAMTSSTSTAHTYGVFNSSTLNNLHSFAGATFTPLVAPVATVVMSDGRVRLSWPQVSLSSGAAVSYSVTRHAANGLTTSVCTGANMPILANGVVSCFDSTATAGETYFYTEQPLLLRSGLLTWTRPVSANSDSLLVPRLSYAGAGPTVSANTNTSVNVNYPPGTQVNDLLLLISVSGRASAPVAPSGWTTAASVAVTGSEATHLFVAWRLADTATGISFTPTSAGVGASVRIIRYARTLGNTALPVQAHVAVAVGSPAASTDVTPSPDIVTNGSVSTVISIVVSRSANSLSVALPQLFGTQYVSVNSPGSISTSLGLADRTVLAPASVPSPTWRQSGTPGRWLFATVAFR
;
A
#
# COMPACT_ATOMS: atom_id res chain seq x y z
N MET A 1 33.58 59.76 45.58
CA MET A 1 32.84 58.76 46.29
C MET A 1 31.72 58.37 45.40
N TRP A 2 31.91 57.36 44.52
CA TRP A 2 30.98 56.90 43.52
C TRP A 2 30.64 55.42 43.79
N PHE A 3 29.39 55.13 44.11
CA PHE A 3 28.88 53.78 44.24
C PHE A 3 28.33 53.31 42.89
N HIS A 4 28.98 52.35 42.27
CA HIS A 4 28.45 51.65 41.16
C HIS A 4 27.59 50.47 41.69
N ARG A 5 26.28 50.52 41.45
CA ARG A 5 25.41 49.37 41.68
C ARG A 5 25.42 48.49 40.43
N PHE A 6 26.06 47.35 40.50
CA PHE A 6 25.87 46.25 39.56
C PHE A 6 24.56 45.54 39.89
N VAL A 7 23.62 45.59 38.98
CA VAL A 7 22.44 44.74 39.04
C VAL A 7 22.75 43.44 38.33
N LEU A 8 23.03 42.40 39.08
CA LEU A 8 23.12 41.03 38.57
C LEU A 8 21.69 40.52 38.25
N LEU A 9 21.38 40.32 36.98
CA LEU A 9 20.19 39.65 36.53
C LEU A 9 20.41 38.14 36.69
N SER A 10 19.94 37.57 37.79
CA SER A 10 19.89 36.10 37.97
C SER A 10 18.67 35.55 37.24
N ALA A 11 18.88 34.92 36.09
CA ALA A 11 17.85 34.12 35.45
C ALA A 11 17.70 32.79 36.23
N VAL A 12 16.69 32.69 37.04
CA VAL A 12 16.33 31.42 37.70
C VAL A 12 15.52 30.59 36.72
N LEU A 13 16.15 29.54 36.17
CA LEU A 13 15.48 28.51 35.41
C LEU A 13 14.79 27.55 36.40
N VAL A 14 13.50 27.70 36.62
CA VAL A 14 12.73 26.73 37.40
C VAL A 14 12.23 25.62 36.45
N MET A 15 12.93 24.51 36.46
CA MET A 15 12.49 23.30 35.79
C MET A 15 11.65 22.50 36.78
N VAL A 16 10.32 22.51 36.65
CA VAL A 16 9.43 21.63 37.42
C VAL A 16 9.28 20.33 36.65
N ALA A 17 10.03 19.32 37.04
CA ALA A 17 9.81 17.95 36.59
C ALA A 17 8.76 17.30 37.49
N MET A 18 7.54 17.13 37.00
CA MET A 18 6.56 16.25 37.65
C MET A 18 6.70 14.86 37.02
N THR A 19 7.27 13.94 37.77
CA THR A 19 7.28 12.52 37.44
C THR A 19 5.99 11.90 37.97
N SER A 20 5.01 11.73 37.10
CA SER A 20 3.94 10.77 37.32
C SER A 20 3.98 9.74 36.22
N SER A 21 3.99 8.48 36.59
CA SER A 21 3.98 7.31 35.73
C SER A 21 2.85 7.40 34.70
N THR A 22 3.20 7.18 33.42
CA THR A 22 2.34 6.86 32.24
C THR A 22 1.92 7.97 31.30
N SER A 23 2.39 9.20 31.40
CA SER A 23 2.45 10.10 30.22
C SER A 23 3.27 11.34 30.56
N THR A 24 4.46 11.50 30.00
CA THR A 24 5.26 12.72 30.14
C THR A 24 4.67 13.81 29.25
N ALA A 25 3.76 14.61 29.80
CA ALA A 25 3.42 15.88 29.18
C ALA A 25 4.54 16.89 29.54
N HIS A 26 5.37 17.24 28.56
CA HIS A 26 6.36 18.27 28.75
C HIS A 26 5.70 19.65 28.56
N THR A 27 5.68 20.46 29.59
CA THR A 27 5.24 21.83 29.51
C THR A 27 6.47 22.72 29.22
N TYR A 28 6.49 23.37 28.09
CA TYR A 28 7.51 24.37 27.76
C TYR A 28 6.93 25.76 28.02
N GLY A 29 7.55 26.51 28.93
CA GLY A 29 7.20 27.90 29.16
C GLY A 29 7.95 28.81 28.15
N VAL A 30 7.22 29.68 27.50
CA VAL A 30 7.79 30.75 26.67
C VAL A 30 7.80 32.02 27.47
N PHE A 31 9.02 32.54 27.79
CA PHE A 31 9.16 33.79 28.46
C PHE A 31 9.27 34.93 27.45
N ASN A 32 8.35 35.86 27.51
CA ASN A 32 8.38 37.07 26.70
C ASN A 32 8.65 38.25 27.63
N SER A 33 9.84 38.84 27.59
CA SER A 33 10.09 40.08 28.29
C SER A 33 9.86 41.26 27.37
N SER A 34 8.85 42.08 27.64
CA SER A 34 8.78 43.40 27.03
C SER A 34 9.49 44.41 27.96
N THR A 35 10.45 45.14 27.44
CA THR A 35 11.22 46.11 28.18
C THR A 35 10.52 47.43 28.45
N LEU A 36 9.25 47.54 28.22
CA LEU A 36 8.43 48.74 28.48
C LEU A 36 7.31 48.38 29.45
N ASN A 37 7.49 48.78 30.67
CA ASN A 37 6.63 48.64 31.84
C ASN A 37 6.83 47.36 32.65
N ASN A 38 6.89 47.52 33.95
CA ASN A 38 7.12 46.56 35.05
C ASN A 38 6.12 45.38 35.12
N LEU A 39 5.52 44.96 34.02
CA LEU A 39 4.62 43.84 33.97
C LEU A 39 5.25 42.72 33.12
N HIS A 40 5.83 41.75 33.79
CA HIS A 40 6.26 40.51 33.15
C HIS A 40 5.04 39.60 32.94
N SER A 41 4.65 39.38 31.69
CA SER A 41 3.64 38.40 31.36
C SER A 41 4.29 37.08 30.92
N PHE A 42 3.96 35.99 31.61
CA PHE A 42 4.38 34.65 31.23
C PHE A 42 3.18 33.99 30.53
N ALA A 43 3.37 33.64 29.29
CA ALA A 43 2.37 32.85 28.57
C ALA A 43 2.89 31.40 28.44
N GLY A 44 2.22 30.48 29.10
CA GLY A 44 2.44 29.04 28.88
C GLY A 44 1.56 28.58 27.72
N ALA A 45 2.17 27.90 26.74
CA ALA A 45 1.40 27.21 25.71
C ALA A 45 1.31 25.71 26.05
N THR A 46 0.12 25.19 26.15
CA THR A 46 -0.11 23.76 26.28
C THR A 46 -0.22 23.17 24.88
N PHE A 47 0.55 22.11 24.62
CA PHE A 47 0.53 21.43 23.34
C PHE A 47 -0.17 20.07 23.49
N THR A 48 -0.89 19.67 22.46
CA THR A 48 -1.36 18.28 22.38
C THR A 48 -0.16 17.35 22.27
N PRO A 49 -0.23 16.11 22.85
CA PRO A 49 0.80 15.11 22.65
C PRO A 49 1.05 14.86 21.16
N LEU A 50 2.32 14.60 20.79
CA LEU A 50 2.66 14.20 19.43
C LEU A 50 2.25 12.75 19.22
N VAL A 51 1.64 12.50 18.07
CA VAL A 51 1.29 11.16 17.61
C VAL A 51 2.24 10.78 16.48
N ALA A 52 2.73 9.55 16.52
CA ALA A 52 3.57 9.04 15.44
C ALA A 52 2.84 9.13 14.09
N PRO A 53 3.53 9.49 12.99
CA PRO A 53 2.92 9.50 11.68
C PRO A 53 2.52 8.09 11.24
N VAL A 54 1.41 7.99 10.51
CA VAL A 54 1.00 6.75 9.84
C VAL A 54 1.56 6.78 8.43
N ALA A 55 2.34 5.76 8.07
CA ALA A 55 2.96 5.61 6.76
C ALA A 55 2.24 4.53 5.95
N THR A 56 1.76 4.86 4.75
CA THR A 56 1.09 3.92 3.84
C THR A 56 1.57 4.14 2.40
N VAL A 57 1.58 3.07 1.61
CA VAL A 57 1.85 3.20 0.17
C VAL A 57 0.57 3.58 -0.56
N VAL A 58 0.65 4.59 -1.42
CA VAL A 58 -0.47 4.97 -2.29
C VAL A 58 -0.55 4.01 -3.46
N MET A 59 -1.66 3.31 -3.58
CA MET A 59 -1.85 2.25 -4.57
C MET A 59 -1.82 2.75 -6.03
N SER A 60 -2.16 4.02 -6.28
CA SER A 60 -2.24 4.54 -7.64
C SER A 60 -0.90 4.90 -8.26
N ASP A 61 0.12 5.24 -7.46
CA ASP A 61 1.40 5.77 -7.94
C ASP A 61 2.61 5.28 -7.13
N GLY A 62 2.40 4.42 -6.14
CA GLY A 62 3.47 3.82 -5.33
C GLY A 62 4.22 4.79 -4.40
N ARG A 63 3.75 6.04 -4.22
CA ARG A 63 4.34 6.98 -3.26
C ARG A 63 3.99 6.57 -1.84
N VAL A 64 4.85 6.91 -0.88
CA VAL A 64 4.52 6.76 0.54
C VAL A 64 3.76 8.00 1.00
N ARG A 65 2.52 7.79 1.45
CA ARG A 65 1.73 8.82 2.12
C ARG A 65 1.96 8.75 3.62
N LEU A 66 2.25 9.89 4.21
CA LEU A 66 2.35 10.08 5.65
C LEU A 66 1.17 10.92 6.13
N SER A 67 0.63 10.58 7.30
CA SER A 67 -0.47 11.35 7.89
C SER A 67 -0.40 11.32 9.42
N TRP A 68 -0.76 12.42 10.05
CA TRP A 68 -0.82 12.57 11.51
C TRP A 68 -1.83 13.64 11.91
N PRO A 69 -2.33 13.63 13.15
CA PRO A 69 -3.22 14.68 13.65
C PRO A 69 -2.49 16.03 13.70
N GLN A 70 -3.20 17.11 13.38
CA GLN A 70 -2.67 18.45 13.54
C GLN A 70 -2.34 18.75 15.00
N VAL A 71 -1.15 19.32 15.24
CA VAL A 71 -0.84 19.91 16.53
C VAL A 71 -1.56 21.24 16.66
N SER A 72 -2.41 21.36 17.66
CA SER A 72 -3.12 22.58 17.98
C SER A 72 -2.31 23.41 19.00
N LEU A 73 -2.32 24.72 18.79
CA LEU A 73 -1.80 25.69 19.73
C LEU A 73 -2.96 26.48 20.32
N SER A 74 -2.92 26.72 21.61
CA SER A 74 -3.89 27.58 22.30
C SER A 74 -3.97 29.00 21.73
N SER A 75 -2.90 29.46 21.10
CA SER A 75 -2.81 30.76 20.44
C SER A 75 -3.37 30.80 19.01
N GLY A 76 -3.78 29.68 18.44
CA GLY A 76 -4.21 29.59 17.03
C GLY A 76 -3.09 29.83 16.01
N ALA A 77 -1.83 29.88 16.42
CA ALA A 77 -0.70 30.08 15.51
C ALA A 77 -0.54 28.90 14.54
N ALA A 78 -0.13 29.19 13.31
CA ALA A 78 0.13 28.18 12.31
C ALA A 78 1.37 27.34 12.68
N VAL A 79 1.28 26.04 12.49
CA VAL A 79 2.35 25.08 12.71
C VAL A 79 2.77 24.50 11.36
N SER A 80 4.06 24.57 11.07
CA SER A 80 4.67 23.82 9.98
C SER A 80 5.31 22.53 10.54
N TYR A 81 5.73 21.64 9.65
CA TYR A 81 6.27 20.34 10.06
C TYR A 81 7.53 20.02 9.26
N SER A 82 8.53 19.50 9.97
CA SER A 82 9.66 18.78 9.37
C SER A 82 9.39 17.28 9.49
N VAL A 83 9.59 16.53 8.43
CA VAL A 83 9.42 15.09 8.41
C VAL A 83 10.72 14.42 8.05
N THR A 84 11.11 13.43 8.85
CA THR A 84 12.35 12.67 8.65
C THR A 84 12.04 11.22 8.40
N ARG A 85 12.58 10.68 7.32
CA ARG A 85 12.62 9.25 7.02
C ARG A 85 13.87 8.65 7.62
N HIS A 86 13.74 7.49 8.24
CA HIS A 86 14.81 6.70 8.82
C HIS A 86 14.89 5.36 8.09
N ALA A 87 16.06 5.03 7.54
CA ALA A 87 16.31 3.75 6.92
C ALA A 87 16.89 2.74 7.93
N ALA A 88 16.77 1.45 7.64
CA ALA A 88 17.27 0.37 8.50
C ALA A 88 18.79 0.44 8.74
N ASN A 89 19.55 1.04 7.83
CA ASN A 89 21.00 1.25 7.96
C ASN A 89 21.36 2.50 8.80
N GLY A 90 20.39 3.16 9.42
CA GLY A 90 20.59 4.36 10.24
C GLY A 90 20.67 5.68 9.47
N LEU A 91 20.59 5.66 8.14
CA LEU A 91 20.54 6.90 7.35
C LEU A 91 19.22 7.62 7.55
N THR A 92 19.29 8.93 7.67
CA THR A 92 18.13 9.80 7.79
C THR A 92 18.03 10.76 6.60
N THR A 93 16.81 11.04 6.17
CA THR A 93 16.54 11.94 5.05
C THR A 93 15.34 12.83 5.37
N SER A 94 15.48 14.14 5.16
CA SER A 94 14.33 15.04 5.23
C SER A 94 13.44 14.80 4.01
N VAL A 95 12.17 14.56 4.25
CA VAL A 95 11.17 14.28 3.21
C VAL A 95 9.99 15.26 3.32
N CYS A 96 9.00 15.14 2.45
CA CYS A 96 7.86 16.08 2.45
C CYS A 96 8.26 17.52 2.22
N THR A 97 9.17 17.74 1.29
CA THR A 97 9.69 19.08 0.92
C THR A 97 9.18 19.52 -0.46
N GLY A 98 9.29 20.79 -0.77
CA GLY A 98 8.91 21.35 -2.07
C GLY A 98 7.43 21.13 -2.38
N ALA A 99 7.11 20.53 -3.52
CA ALA A 99 5.74 20.24 -3.95
C ALA A 99 5.00 19.21 -3.07
N ASN A 100 5.73 18.46 -2.24
CA ASN A 100 5.18 17.45 -1.34
C ASN A 100 5.09 17.94 0.12
N MET A 101 5.14 19.26 0.37
CA MET A 101 5.04 19.83 1.72
C MET A 101 3.77 19.35 2.44
N PRO A 102 3.82 19.25 3.79
CA PRO A 102 2.65 18.88 4.58
C PRO A 102 1.45 19.79 4.32
N ILE A 103 0.31 19.19 4.06
CA ILE A 103 -0.97 19.87 3.82
C ILE A 103 -1.92 19.50 4.94
N LEU A 104 -2.60 20.50 5.51
CA LEU A 104 -3.64 20.32 6.50
C LEU A 104 -5.01 20.22 5.83
N ALA A 105 -5.73 19.15 6.13
CA ALA A 105 -7.13 18.98 5.73
C ALA A 105 -7.91 18.29 6.87
N ASN A 106 -9.03 18.87 7.29
CA ASN A 106 -9.93 18.29 8.30
C ASN A 106 -9.22 17.84 9.61
N GLY A 107 -8.27 18.64 10.09
CA GLY A 107 -7.52 18.33 11.32
C GLY A 107 -6.44 17.26 11.15
N VAL A 108 -6.23 16.76 9.93
CA VAL A 108 -5.17 15.81 9.58
C VAL A 108 -4.14 16.50 8.69
N VAL A 109 -2.88 16.38 9.07
CA VAL A 109 -1.74 16.79 8.25
C VAL A 109 -1.30 15.60 7.42
N SER A 110 -1.04 15.79 6.15
CA SER A 110 -0.51 14.73 5.29
C SER A 110 0.49 15.26 4.27
N CYS A 111 1.42 14.41 3.89
CA CYS A 111 2.39 14.69 2.82
C CYS A 111 2.78 13.40 2.10
N PHE A 112 3.63 13.52 1.07
CA PHE A 112 4.14 12.39 0.32
C PHE A 112 5.67 12.33 0.36
N ASP A 113 6.22 11.16 0.66
CA ASP A 113 7.59 10.83 0.33
C ASP A 113 7.64 10.19 -1.05
N SER A 114 8.09 10.96 -2.04
CA SER A 114 8.27 10.52 -3.42
C SER A 114 9.67 9.96 -3.69
N THR A 115 10.52 9.89 -2.67
CA THR A 115 11.92 9.46 -2.77
C THR A 115 12.18 8.13 -2.07
N ALA A 116 11.16 7.51 -1.52
CA ALA A 116 11.26 6.19 -0.91
C ALA A 116 11.65 5.14 -1.97
N THR A 117 12.66 4.33 -1.65
CA THR A 117 13.19 3.32 -2.56
C THR A 117 12.45 2.00 -2.37
N ALA A 118 12.02 1.40 -3.46
CA ALA A 118 11.36 0.10 -3.43
C ALA A 118 12.30 -1.00 -2.90
N GLY A 119 11.79 -1.80 -1.98
CA GLY A 119 12.53 -2.87 -1.35
C GLY A 119 13.22 -2.49 -0.05
N GLU A 120 13.21 -1.24 0.30
CA GLU A 120 13.76 -0.75 1.56
C GLU A 120 12.66 -0.67 2.64
N THR A 121 13.07 -0.79 3.89
CA THR A 121 12.20 -0.62 5.05
C THR A 121 12.50 0.70 5.72
N TYR A 122 11.47 1.48 5.97
CA TYR A 122 11.58 2.79 6.59
C TYR A 122 10.62 2.92 7.77
N PHE A 123 10.98 3.82 8.69
CA PHE A 123 10.04 4.44 9.61
C PHE A 123 10.19 5.96 9.52
N TYR A 124 9.21 6.68 10.04
CA TYR A 124 9.13 8.12 9.90
C TYR A 124 8.88 8.79 11.24
N THR A 125 9.41 10.00 11.38
CA THR A 125 9.13 10.89 12.50
C THR A 125 8.71 12.24 11.97
N GLU A 126 7.87 12.96 12.73
CA GLU A 126 7.52 14.33 12.46
C GLU A 126 7.97 15.25 13.59
N GLN A 127 8.26 16.51 13.28
CA GLN A 127 8.63 17.54 14.23
C GLN A 127 7.90 18.83 13.90
N PRO A 128 7.00 19.31 14.78
CA PRO A 128 6.32 20.58 14.57
C PRO A 128 7.28 21.75 14.73
N LEU A 129 7.15 22.71 13.83
CA LEU A 129 7.92 23.94 13.78
C LEU A 129 6.98 25.13 13.94
N LEU A 130 7.26 26.00 14.90
CA LEU A 130 6.54 27.26 15.10
C LEU A 130 7.36 28.38 14.50
N LEU A 131 6.82 28.99 13.46
CA LEU A 131 7.35 30.21 12.88
C LEU A 131 6.72 31.40 13.60
N ARG A 132 7.47 32.11 14.41
CA ARG A 132 7.06 33.41 14.91
C ARG A 132 7.77 34.47 14.10
N SER A 133 7.03 35.48 13.63
CA SER A 133 7.45 36.62 12.81
C SER A 133 8.97 36.93 12.85
N GLY A 134 9.70 36.34 11.93
CA GLY A 134 11.02 36.81 11.47
C GLY A 134 12.25 36.26 12.12
N LEU A 135 12.28 35.72 13.34
CA LEU A 135 13.58 35.52 14.00
C LEU A 135 13.76 34.25 14.86
N LEU A 136 12.76 33.52 15.26
CA LEU A 136 12.95 32.33 16.11
C LEU A 136 12.00 31.20 15.67
N THR A 137 12.56 30.09 15.19
CA THR A 137 11.86 28.84 14.98
C THR A 137 11.85 28.08 16.31
N TRP A 138 10.67 27.88 16.87
CA TRP A 138 10.50 26.99 18.01
C TRP A 138 10.27 25.58 17.49
N THR A 139 11.11 24.66 17.93
CA THR A 139 10.96 23.24 17.60
C THR A 139 10.43 22.48 18.79
N ARG A 140 9.47 21.60 18.58
CA ARG A 140 9.09 20.61 19.58
C ARG A 140 10.02 19.38 19.51
N PRO A 141 10.01 18.53 20.54
CA PRO A 141 10.59 17.20 20.42
C PRO A 141 10.02 16.48 19.20
N VAL A 142 10.82 15.60 18.63
CA VAL A 142 10.43 14.72 17.52
C VAL A 142 9.36 13.76 18.03
N SER A 143 8.41 13.38 17.19
CA SER A 143 7.39 12.35 17.50
C SER A 143 8.03 10.98 17.78
N ALA A 144 7.26 10.05 18.31
CA ALA A 144 7.61 8.64 18.24
C ALA A 144 7.74 8.18 16.76
N ASN A 145 8.44 7.07 16.55
CA ASN A 145 8.54 6.46 15.23
C ASN A 145 7.18 5.96 14.75
N SER A 146 6.93 6.07 13.46
CA SER A 146 5.86 5.31 12.82
C SER A 146 6.14 3.81 12.90
N ASP A 147 5.14 2.99 12.60
CA ASP A 147 5.38 1.58 12.26
C ASP A 147 6.34 1.47 11.09
N SER A 148 7.09 0.37 11.06
CA SER A 148 7.99 0.08 9.95
C SER A 148 7.20 -0.21 8.68
N LEU A 149 7.54 0.45 7.59
CA LEU A 149 6.95 0.26 6.27
C LEU A 149 7.98 -0.31 5.30
N LEU A 150 7.75 -1.53 4.83
CA LEU A 150 8.44 -2.05 3.66
C LEU A 150 7.81 -1.45 2.39
N VAL A 151 8.60 -0.74 1.60
CA VAL A 151 8.14 -0.15 0.34
C VAL A 151 8.11 -1.23 -0.74
N PRO A 152 6.94 -1.63 -1.26
CA PRO A 152 6.84 -2.66 -2.29
C PRO A 152 7.38 -2.15 -3.63
N ARG A 153 7.84 -3.07 -4.48
CA ARG A 153 8.21 -2.72 -5.87
C ARG A 153 6.99 -2.47 -6.75
N LEU A 154 5.94 -3.22 -6.47
CA LEU A 154 4.66 -3.18 -7.16
C LEU A 154 3.53 -3.03 -6.16
N SER A 155 2.59 -2.16 -6.44
CA SER A 155 1.39 -1.96 -5.64
C SER A 155 0.16 -2.14 -6.52
N TYR A 156 -0.86 -2.87 -6.02
CA TYR A 156 -2.14 -2.95 -6.70
C TYR A 156 -2.70 -1.54 -6.96
N ALA A 157 -3.07 -1.27 -8.19
CA ALA A 157 -3.50 0.07 -8.62
C ALA A 157 -4.88 0.09 -9.29
N GLY A 158 -5.50 -1.07 -9.43
CA GLY A 158 -6.86 -1.16 -9.93
C GLY A 158 -7.12 -2.32 -10.87
N ALA A 159 -8.39 -2.48 -11.19
CA ALA A 159 -8.89 -3.46 -12.13
C ALA A 159 -9.65 -2.78 -13.27
N GLY A 160 -9.46 -3.24 -14.49
CA GLY A 160 -10.27 -2.86 -15.64
C GLY A 160 -11.67 -3.45 -15.58
N PRO A 161 -12.54 -3.07 -16.50
CA PRO A 161 -13.87 -3.65 -16.60
C PRO A 161 -13.79 -5.16 -16.88
N THR A 162 -14.76 -5.92 -16.36
CA THR A 162 -14.93 -7.31 -16.74
C THR A 162 -15.59 -7.39 -18.10
N VAL A 163 -15.03 -8.19 -18.98
CA VAL A 163 -15.62 -8.52 -20.28
C VAL A 163 -16.06 -9.97 -20.25
N SER A 164 -17.33 -10.22 -20.63
CA SER A 164 -17.87 -11.56 -20.75
C SER A 164 -17.92 -11.98 -22.23
N ALA A 165 -17.59 -13.24 -22.50
CA ALA A 165 -17.66 -13.83 -23.81
C ALA A 165 -18.36 -15.18 -23.75
N ASN A 166 -19.31 -15.43 -24.65
CA ASN A 166 -20.05 -16.72 -24.76
C ASN A 166 -19.62 -17.53 -25.96
N THR A 167 -18.81 -16.97 -26.82
CA THR A 167 -18.31 -17.60 -28.06
C THR A 167 -16.79 -17.42 -28.13
N ASN A 168 -16.10 -18.23 -28.92
CA ASN A 168 -14.68 -18.13 -29.17
C ASN A 168 -14.34 -16.93 -30.10
N THR A 169 -15.02 -15.82 -29.92
CA THR A 169 -14.76 -14.59 -30.66
C THR A 169 -13.86 -13.66 -29.86
N SER A 170 -13.11 -12.86 -30.57
CA SER A 170 -12.24 -11.86 -29.97
C SER A 170 -13.07 -10.79 -29.27
N VAL A 171 -12.66 -10.40 -28.08
CA VAL A 171 -13.25 -9.31 -27.29
C VAL A 171 -12.21 -8.25 -26.99
N ASN A 172 -12.65 -7.00 -26.91
CA ASN A 172 -11.78 -5.91 -26.50
C ASN A 172 -11.77 -5.81 -24.97
N VAL A 173 -10.56 -5.87 -24.39
CA VAL A 173 -10.35 -5.78 -22.93
C VAL A 173 -9.56 -4.52 -22.68
N ASN A 174 -10.18 -3.54 -22.02
CA ASN A 174 -9.55 -2.26 -21.73
C ASN A 174 -8.60 -2.36 -20.54
N TYR A 175 -7.54 -1.59 -20.58
CA TYR A 175 -6.63 -1.41 -19.43
C TYR A 175 -7.35 -0.69 -18.29
N PRO A 176 -6.95 -0.94 -17.03
CA PRO A 176 -7.44 -0.17 -15.90
C PRO A 176 -7.19 1.34 -16.07
N PRO A 177 -8.09 2.21 -15.58
CA PRO A 177 -7.88 3.65 -15.62
C PRO A 177 -6.56 4.08 -14.98
N GLY A 178 -5.92 5.08 -15.54
CA GLY A 178 -4.66 5.63 -15.04
C GLY A 178 -3.44 4.74 -15.27
N THR A 179 -3.53 3.71 -16.14
CA THR A 179 -2.38 2.88 -16.53
C THR A 179 -1.28 3.76 -17.13
N GLN A 180 -0.06 3.57 -16.61
CA GLN A 180 1.14 4.24 -17.07
C GLN A 180 2.05 3.26 -17.81
N VAL A 181 2.89 3.78 -18.73
CA VAL A 181 3.89 2.96 -19.40
C VAL A 181 4.79 2.25 -18.39
N ASN A 182 5.03 0.95 -18.61
CA ASN A 182 5.78 0.06 -17.74
C ASN A 182 5.07 -0.34 -16.42
N ASP A 183 3.80 -0.02 -16.21
CA ASP A 183 3.02 -0.71 -15.18
C ASP A 183 2.93 -2.21 -15.52
N LEU A 184 2.87 -3.05 -14.50
CA LEU A 184 2.61 -4.47 -14.69
C LEU A 184 1.11 -4.68 -14.91
N LEU A 185 0.77 -5.31 -16.02
CA LEU A 185 -0.58 -5.71 -16.35
C LEU A 185 -0.71 -7.23 -16.26
N LEU A 186 -1.75 -7.70 -15.58
CA LEU A 186 -2.14 -9.10 -15.52
C LEU A 186 -3.47 -9.29 -16.24
N LEU A 187 -3.46 -10.04 -17.35
CA LEU A 187 -4.66 -10.51 -18.02
C LEU A 187 -5.13 -11.80 -17.33
N ILE A 188 -6.31 -11.79 -16.76
CA ILE A 188 -6.90 -12.95 -16.10
C ILE A 188 -8.15 -13.33 -16.90
N SER A 189 -8.17 -14.58 -17.39
CA SER A 189 -9.32 -15.16 -18.08
C SER A 189 -9.77 -16.41 -17.36
N VAL A 190 -11.06 -16.48 -17.06
CA VAL A 190 -11.71 -17.63 -16.46
C VAL A 190 -12.77 -18.13 -17.42
N SER A 191 -12.71 -19.39 -17.81
CA SER A 191 -13.68 -19.99 -18.75
C SER A 191 -14.27 -21.28 -18.21
N GLY A 192 -15.46 -21.63 -18.69
CA GLY A 192 -16.11 -22.91 -18.44
C GLY A 192 -15.57 -24.05 -19.31
N ARG A 193 -14.39 -23.95 -19.90
CA ARG A 193 -13.73 -24.96 -20.72
C ARG A 193 -12.37 -25.29 -20.16
N ALA A 194 -11.92 -26.51 -20.34
CA ALA A 194 -10.58 -26.94 -19.92
C ALA A 194 -9.47 -26.50 -20.90
N SER A 195 -9.80 -26.11 -22.12
CA SER A 195 -8.81 -25.72 -23.12
C SER A 195 -8.26 -24.31 -22.86
N ALA A 196 -6.93 -24.18 -22.96
CA ALA A 196 -6.24 -22.92 -22.76
C ALA A 196 -6.46 -21.97 -23.96
N PRO A 197 -6.68 -20.67 -23.72
CA PRO A 197 -6.58 -19.65 -24.75
C PRO A 197 -5.11 -19.41 -25.13
N VAL A 198 -4.89 -18.76 -26.26
CA VAL A 198 -3.56 -18.30 -26.68
C VAL A 198 -3.29 -16.92 -26.08
N ALA A 199 -2.11 -16.73 -25.53
CA ALA A 199 -1.71 -15.43 -25.02
C ALA A 199 -1.71 -14.40 -26.19
N PRO A 200 -2.19 -13.16 -25.97
CA PRO A 200 -2.12 -12.11 -26.97
C PRO A 200 -0.66 -11.79 -27.32
N SER A 201 -0.44 -11.23 -28.51
CA SER A 201 0.90 -10.79 -28.93
C SER A 201 1.51 -9.84 -27.90
N GLY A 202 2.77 -10.07 -27.53
CA GLY A 202 3.50 -9.27 -26.53
C GLY A 202 3.12 -9.59 -25.08
N TRP A 203 2.28 -10.60 -24.82
CA TRP A 203 1.98 -11.09 -23.48
C TRP A 203 2.69 -12.42 -23.23
N THR A 204 3.15 -12.59 -22.00
CA THR A 204 3.78 -13.83 -21.53
C THR A 204 2.80 -14.60 -20.66
N THR A 205 2.57 -15.88 -20.96
CA THR A 205 1.75 -16.74 -20.10
C THR A 205 2.45 -16.91 -18.75
N ALA A 206 1.77 -16.50 -17.68
CA ALA A 206 2.23 -16.71 -16.30
C ALA A 206 1.70 -18.05 -15.76
N ALA A 207 0.40 -18.34 -15.95
CA ALA A 207 -0.20 -19.56 -15.46
C ALA A 207 -1.33 -20.01 -16.39
N SER A 208 -1.52 -21.34 -16.44
CA SER A 208 -2.61 -21.96 -17.20
C SER A 208 -3.02 -23.22 -16.45
N VAL A 209 -4.18 -23.20 -15.82
CA VAL A 209 -4.66 -24.24 -14.92
C VAL A 209 -6.06 -24.64 -15.30
N ALA A 210 -6.32 -25.93 -15.46
CA ALA A 210 -7.61 -26.43 -15.88
C ALA A 210 -8.10 -27.60 -15.04
N VAL A 211 -9.41 -27.66 -14.88
CA VAL A 211 -10.16 -28.84 -14.43
C VAL A 211 -10.97 -29.36 -15.59
N THR A 212 -10.98 -30.66 -15.79
CA THR A 212 -11.76 -31.35 -16.80
C THR A 212 -13.06 -31.95 -16.22
N GLY A 213 -13.96 -32.45 -17.09
CA GLY A 213 -15.20 -33.10 -16.69
C GLY A 213 -16.42 -32.18 -16.76
N SER A 214 -17.50 -32.55 -16.06
CA SER A 214 -18.79 -31.84 -16.11
C SER A 214 -18.72 -30.38 -15.64
N GLU A 215 -17.77 -30.08 -14.79
CA GLU A 215 -17.51 -28.74 -14.28
C GLU A 215 -16.17 -28.17 -14.81
N ALA A 216 -15.89 -28.45 -16.08
CA ALA A 216 -14.66 -27.94 -16.71
C ALA A 216 -14.52 -26.45 -16.47
N THR A 217 -13.36 -26.04 -16.01
CA THR A 217 -13.03 -24.65 -15.74
C THR A 217 -11.54 -24.44 -16.02
N HIS A 218 -11.20 -23.30 -16.57
CA HIS A 218 -9.81 -22.92 -16.85
C HIS A 218 -9.52 -21.54 -16.31
N LEU A 219 -8.44 -21.42 -15.56
CA LEU A 219 -7.80 -20.16 -15.18
C LEU A 219 -6.58 -19.94 -16.06
N PHE A 220 -6.60 -18.87 -16.81
CA PHE A 220 -5.47 -18.41 -17.61
C PHE A 220 -5.00 -17.06 -17.10
N VAL A 221 -3.69 -16.93 -16.85
CA VAL A 221 -3.04 -15.70 -16.43
C VAL A 221 -1.89 -15.41 -17.39
N ALA A 222 -1.91 -14.24 -18.00
CA ALA A 222 -0.79 -13.72 -18.77
C ALA A 222 -0.40 -12.34 -18.25
N TRP A 223 0.84 -11.92 -18.50
CA TRP A 223 1.34 -10.62 -18.07
C TRP A 223 2.12 -9.91 -19.16
N ARG A 224 2.17 -8.60 -19.06
CA ARG A 224 3.07 -7.73 -19.83
C ARG A 224 3.33 -6.43 -19.08
N LEU A 225 4.29 -5.67 -19.55
CA LEU A 225 4.41 -4.27 -19.17
C LEU A 225 3.51 -3.42 -20.07
N ALA A 226 2.83 -2.46 -19.47
CA ALA A 226 1.97 -1.54 -20.19
C ALA A 226 2.79 -0.69 -21.17
N ASP A 227 2.23 -0.49 -22.35
CA ASP A 227 2.69 0.45 -23.35
C ASP A 227 1.71 1.64 -23.45
N THR A 228 1.69 2.32 -24.56
CA THR A 228 0.78 3.44 -24.81
C THR A 228 -0.63 3.01 -25.26
N ALA A 229 -0.88 1.70 -25.41
CA ALA A 229 -2.22 1.20 -25.74
C ALA A 229 -3.18 1.38 -24.56
N THR A 230 -4.46 1.41 -24.85
CA THR A 230 -5.53 1.54 -23.86
C THR A 230 -6.27 0.23 -23.58
N GLY A 231 -5.90 -0.84 -24.30
CA GLY A 231 -6.51 -2.16 -24.18
C GLY A 231 -5.94 -3.13 -25.21
N ILE A 232 -6.50 -4.32 -25.24
CA ILE A 232 -6.10 -5.40 -26.14
C ILE A 232 -7.32 -6.11 -26.74
N SER A 233 -7.11 -6.76 -27.87
CA SER A 233 -8.02 -7.77 -28.42
C SER A 233 -7.58 -9.14 -27.91
N PHE A 234 -8.50 -9.93 -27.33
CA PHE A 234 -8.23 -11.25 -26.77
C PHE A 234 -9.34 -12.22 -27.12
N THR A 235 -8.99 -13.45 -27.48
CA THR A 235 -9.93 -14.52 -27.80
C THR A 235 -9.93 -15.55 -26.66
N PRO A 236 -10.92 -15.49 -25.73
CA PRO A 236 -11.04 -16.50 -24.69
C PRO A 236 -11.60 -17.80 -25.25
N THR A 237 -11.27 -18.92 -24.62
CA THR A 237 -11.83 -20.21 -24.95
C THR A 237 -13.16 -20.40 -24.24
N SER A 238 -14.29 -20.02 -24.85
CA SER A 238 -15.60 -19.99 -24.20
C SER A 238 -16.65 -20.96 -24.82
N ALA A 239 -16.64 -21.14 -26.12
CA ALA A 239 -17.46 -22.09 -26.91
C ALA A 239 -18.81 -22.47 -26.27
N GLY A 240 -19.70 -21.50 -26.05
CA GLY A 240 -21.06 -21.70 -25.59
C GLY A 240 -21.26 -21.90 -24.07
N VAL A 241 -20.20 -21.87 -23.28
CA VAL A 241 -20.30 -21.97 -21.79
C VAL A 241 -19.93 -20.70 -21.05
N GLY A 242 -19.32 -19.77 -21.73
CA GLY A 242 -18.93 -18.46 -21.18
C GLY A 242 -17.51 -18.39 -20.68
N ALA A 243 -16.97 -17.18 -20.78
CA ALA A 243 -15.70 -16.78 -20.17
C ALA A 243 -15.80 -15.37 -19.62
N SER A 244 -15.02 -15.09 -18.59
CA SER A 244 -14.86 -13.80 -17.98
C SER A 244 -13.41 -13.38 -18.13
N VAL A 245 -13.16 -12.17 -18.63
CA VAL A 245 -11.82 -11.66 -18.88
C VAL A 245 -11.65 -10.29 -18.24
N ARG A 246 -10.49 -10.05 -17.64
CA ARG A 246 -10.17 -8.77 -17.01
C ARG A 246 -8.68 -8.51 -17.02
N ILE A 247 -8.30 -7.24 -17.01
CA ILE A 247 -6.93 -6.81 -16.80
C ILE A 247 -6.83 -6.16 -15.41
N ILE A 248 -5.82 -6.56 -14.66
CA ILE A 248 -5.44 -6.00 -13.36
C ILE A 248 -4.15 -5.22 -13.54
N ARG A 249 -4.06 -4.07 -12.90
CA ARG A 249 -2.89 -3.18 -12.92
C ARG A 249 -2.17 -3.21 -11.58
N TYR A 250 -0.86 -3.36 -11.67
CA TYR A 250 0.08 -3.06 -10.58
C TYR A 250 0.98 -1.90 -11.00
N ALA A 251 0.91 -0.81 -10.26
CA ALA A 251 1.78 0.34 -10.47
C ALA A 251 3.16 0.08 -9.87
N ARG A 252 4.20 0.58 -10.53
CA ARG A 252 5.55 0.57 -9.98
C ARG A 252 5.68 1.67 -8.94
N THR A 253 6.40 1.38 -7.85
CA THR A 253 6.75 2.41 -6.87
C THR A 253 7.67 3.45 -7.52
N LEU A 254 7.42 4.72 -7.25
CA LEU A 254 8.28 5.81 -7.70
C LEU A 254 9.73 5.58 -7.23
N GLY A 255 10.68 5.92 -8.11
CA GLY A 255 12.09 5.64 -7.85
C GLY A 255 12.56 4.23 -8.19
N ASN A 256 11.66 3.28 -8.46
CA ASN A 256 12.02 1.96 -8.95
C ASN A 256 12.23 2.00 -10.47
N THR A 257 13.49 1.97 -10.90
CA THR A 257 13.86 1.93 -12.33
C THR A 257 13.85 0.52 -12.92
N ALA A 258 13.90 -0.50 -12.06
CA ALA A 258 13.90 -1.89 -12.51
C ALA A 258 12.51 -2.27 -13.06
N LEU A 259 12.49 -2.88 -14.23
CA LEU A 259 11.25 -3.41 -14.80
C LEU A 259 10.85 -4.69 -14.07
N PRO A 260 9.55 -4.90 -13.80
CA PRO A 260 9.05 -6.15 -13.25
C PRO A 260 9.41 -7.34 -14.14
N VAL A 261 9.90 -8.40 -13.54
CA VAL A 261 10.19 -9.67 -14.19
C VAL A 261 9.52 -10.77 -13.40
N GLN A 262 8.81 -11.66 -14.10
CA GLN A 262 8.24 -12.84 -13.47
C GLN A 262 9.37 -13.73 -12.94
N ALA A 263 9.33 -14.02 -11.64
CA ALA A 263 10.37 -14.81 -10.97
C ALA A 263 9.93 -16.27 -10.80
N HIS A 264 8.70 -16.50 -10.34
CA HIS A 264 8.19 -17.83 -10.03
C HIS A 264 6.68 -17.94 -10.27
N VAL A 265 6.23 -19.17 -10.47
CA VAL A 265 4.81 -19.54 -10.57
C VAL A 265 4.58 -20.83 -9.77
N ALA A 266 3.52 -20.83 -8.98
CA ALA A 266 2.93 -22.02 -8.41
C ALA A 266 1.48 -22.10 -8.82
N VAL A 267 1.01 -23.29 -9.20
CA VAL A 267 -0.38 -23.52 -9.62
C VAL A 267 -0.95 -24.73 -8.90
N ALA A 268 -2.21 -24.66 -8.55
CA ALA A 268 -2.92 -25.77 -7.93
C ALA A 268 -4.37 -25.85 -8.38
N VAL A 269 -4.92 -27.03 -8.31
CA VAL A 269 -6.34 -27.34 -8.55
C VAL A 269 -6.91 -27.89 -7.26
N GLY A 270 -7.94 -27.23 -6.74
CA GLY A 270 -8.69 -27.72 -5.59
C GLY A 270 -9.95 -28.48 -6.02
N SER A 271 -10.20 -29.61 -5.39
CA SER A 271 -11.50 -30.31 -5.50
C SER A 271 -12.57 -29.54 -4.72
N PRO A 272 -13.86 -29.67 -5.04
CA PRO A 272 -14.92 -29.18 -4.16
C PRO A 272 -14.79 -29.95 -2.85
N ALA A 273 -14.15 -29.32 -1.87
CA ALA A 273 -14.11 -29.85 -0.52
C ALA A 273 -15.38 -29.40 0.21
N ALA A 274 -15.82 -30.16 1.18
CA ALA A 274 -16.86 -29.72 2.13
C ALA A 274 -16.41 -28.50 2.96
N SER A 275 -15.20 -28.03 2.77
CA SER A 275 -14.60 -26.90 3.47
C SER A 275 -14.79 -25.61 2.68
N THR A 276 -15.21 -24.57 3.40
CA THR A 276 -15.26 -23.19 2.90
C THR A 276 -13.87 -22.56 2.83
N ASP A 277 -12.88 -23.14 3.50
CA ASP A 277 -11.50 -22.65 3.55
C ASP A 277 -10.59 -23.56 2.74
N VAL A 278 -9.83 -22.98 1.84
CA VAL A 278 -8.91 -23.70 0.94
C VAL A 278 -7.55 -23.05 0.93
N THR A 279 -6.53 -23.84 1.25
CA THR A 279 -5.12 -23.43 1.14
C THR A 279 -4.51 -24.10 -0.07
N PRO A 280 -4.14 -23.33 -1.11
CA PRO A 280 -3.47 -23.91 -2.27
C PRO A 280 -2.06 -24.41 -1.91
N SER A 281 -1.61 -25.43 -2.61
CA SER A 281 -0.26 -25.99 -2.54
C SER A 281 0.24 -26.17 -3.99
N PRO A 282 1.52 -25.98 -4.28
CA PRO A 282 2.64 -25.77 -3.37
C PRO A 282 2.83 -24.28 -2.99
N ASP A 283 3.73 -24.06 -1.99
CA ASP A 283 4.27 -22.75 -1.69
C ASP A 283 5.06 -22.20 -2.88
N ILE A 284 5.13 -20.87 -2.97
CA ILE A 284 5.98 -20.23 -3.95
C ILE A 284 7.35 -19.90 -3.33
N VAL A 285 8.43 -20.24 -4.02
CA VAL A 285 9.79 -19.89 -3.59
C VAL A 285 10.22 -18.64 -4.35
N THR A 286 10.58 -17.58 -3.63
CA THR A 286 11.17 -16.38 -4.21
C THR A 286 12.69 -16.45 -4.10
N ASN A 287 13.41 -15.98 -5.11
CA ASN A 287 14.88 -15.97 -5.13
C ASN A 287 15.47 -14.57 -5.38
N GLY A 288 14.67 -13.55 -5.26
CA GLY A 288 15.08 -12.15 -5.43
C GLY A 288 15.20 -11.39 -4.13
N SER A 289 15.78 -10.20 -4.18
CA SER A 289 15.92 -9.31 -3.01
C SER A 289 14.58 -8.80 -2.47
N VAL A 290 13.64 -8.50 -3.35
CA VAL A 290 12.25 -8.13 -3.03
C VAL A 290 11.35 -8.67 -4.12
N SER A 291 10.28 -9.32 -3.74
CA SER A 291 9.28 -9.83 -4.66
C SER A 291 7.87 -9.43 -4.23
N THR A 292 7.02 -9.12 -5.18
CA THR A 292 5.57 -9.03 -4.98
C THR A 292 4.97 -10.36 -5.38
N VAL A 293 4.42 -11.08 -4.42
CA VAL A 293 3.75 -12.37 -4.60
C VAL A 293 2.26 -12.10 -4.72
N ILE A 294 1.67 -12.52 -5.83
CA ILE A 294 0.26 -12.31 -6.17
C ILE A 294 -0.43 -13.67 -6.21
N SER A 295 -1.38 -13.88 -5.32
CA SER A 295 -2.22 -15.07 -5.29
C SER A 295 -3.53 -14.77 -6.01
N ILE A 296 -3.87 -15.61 -6.97
CA ILE A 296 -5.08 -15.53 -7.80
C ILE A 296 -5.87 -16.78 -7.54
N VAL A 297 -7.11 -16.63 -7.13
CA VAL A 297 -8.04 -17.75 -6.92
C VAL A 297 -9.30 -17.57 -7.75
N VAL A 298 -9.79 -18.66 -8.28
CA VAL A 298 -11.06 -18.71 -8.94
C VAL A 298 -11.89 -19.84 -8.34
N SER A 299 -13.13 -19.54 -8.02
CA SER A 299 -14.12 -20.54 -7.65
C SER A 299 -15.24 -20.57 -8.67
N ARG A 300 -15.68 -21.78 -9.06
CA ARG A 300 -16.86 -21.97 -9.90
C ARG A 300 -18.14 -21.86 -9.05
N SER A 301 -18.38 -20.67 -8.56
CA SER A 301 -19.57 -20.32 -7.78
C SER A 301 -19.79 -18.81 -7.81
N ALA A 302 -20.99 -18.36 -7.46
CA ALA A 302 -21.29 -16.94 -7.31
C ALA A 302 -21.01 -16.41 -5.87
N ASN A 303 -20.23 -17.13 -5.08
CA ASN A 303 -19.98 -16.79 -3.69
C ASN A 303 -18.84 -15.77 -3.55
N SER A 304 -18.87 -14.94 -2.52
CA SER A 304 -17.78 -14.03 -2.25
C SER A 304 -16.55 -14.77 -1.72
N LEU A 305 -15.37 -14.23 -2.04
CA LEU A 305 -14.08 -14.76 -1.64
C LEU A 305 -13.40 -13.77 -0.69
N SER A 306 -12.64 -14.27 0.26
CA SER A 306 -11.77 -13.48 1.14
C SER A 306 -10.55 -14.29 1.54
N VAL A 307 -9.49 -13.61 1.96
CA VAL A 307 -8.33 -14.27 2.59
C VAL A 307 -8.69 -14.53 4.05
N ALA A 308 -8.54 -15.78 4.50
CA ALA A 308 -8.77 -16.14 5.89
C ALA A 308 -7.67 -15.57 6.81
N LEU A 309 -8.05 -15.10 7.98
CA LEU A 309 -7.11 -14.59 8.99
C LEU A 309 -6.55 -15.75 9.86
N PRO A 310 -5.32 -15.63 10.40
CA PRO A 310 -4.34 -14.56 10.21
C PRO A 310 -3.49 -14.79 8.95
N GLN A 311 -3.47 -13.83 8.04
CA GLN A 311 -2.71 -13.92 6.80
C GLN A 311 -1.90 -12.66 6.57
N LEU A 312 -0.72 -12.82 5.98
CA LEU A 312 0.15 -11.72 5.60
C LEU A 312 -0.17 -11.16 4.21
N PHE A 313 -1.12 -11.78 3.51
CA PHE A 313 -1.63 -11.31 2.23
C PHE A 313 -2.80 -10.33 2.44
N GLY A 314 -2.75 -9.20 1.77
CA GLY A 314 -3.88 -8.28 1.67
C GLY A 314 -4.81 -8.65 0.52
N THR A 315 -6.13 -8.75 0.77
CA THR A 315 -7.10 -8.91 -0.32
C THR A 315 -7.19 -7.60 -1.10
N GLN A 316 -6.78 -7.64 -2.37
CA GLN A 316 -6.77 -6.47 -3.24
C GLN A 316 -8.03 -6.36 -4.08
N TYR A 317 -8.57 -7.49 -4.49
CA TYR A 317 -9.68 -7.52 -5.41
C TYR A 317 -10.52 -8.79 -5.25
N VAL A 318 -11.83 -8.63 -5.26
CA VAL A 318 -12.81 -9.74 -5.35
C VAL A 318 -13.91 -9.35 -6.33
N SER A 319 -14.28 -10.26 -7.19
CA SER A 319 -15.46 -10.10 -8.07
C SER A 319 -16.22 -11.39 -8.24
N VAL A 320 -17.51 -11.26 -8.42
CA VAL A 320 -18.40 -12.33 -8.85
C VAL A 320 -18.89 -12.01 -10.25
N ASN A 321 -18.85 -12.97 -11.13
CA ASN A 321 -19.32 -12.80 -12.49
C ASN A 321 -20.01 -14.08 -12.99
N SER A 322 -21.02 -13.93 -13.82
CA SER A 322 -21.80 -15.03 -14.35
C SER A 322 -21.88 -14.96 -15.88
N PRO A 323 -20.75 -15.20 -16.58
CA PRO A 323 -20.75 -15.22 -18.04
C PRO A 323 -21.44 -16.47 -18.56
N GLY A 324 -22.47 -16.30 -19.40
CA GLY A 324 -23.18 -17.40 -20.00
C GLY A 324 -23.85 -18.31 -18.96
N SER A 325 -23.55 -19.61 -19.00
CA SER A 325 -24.12 -20.62 -18.13
C SER A 325 -23.31 -20.91 -16.85
N ILE A 326 -22.22 -20.20 -16.63
CA ILE A 326 -21.37 -20.41 -15.45
C ILE A 326 -21.35 -19.17 -14.54
N SER A 327 -21.26 -19.41 -13.24
CA SER A 327 -20.94 -18.39 -12.27
C SER A 327 -19.54 -18.62 -11.75
N THR A 328 -18.76 -17.56 -11.67
CA THR A 328 -17.37 -17.60 -11.19
C THR A 328 -17.10 -16.48 -10.22
N SER A 329 -16.31 -16.78 -9.20
CA SER A 329 -15.74 -15.77 -8.32
C SER A 329 -14.23 -15.71 -8.53
N LEU A 330 -13.71 -14.52 -8.65
CA LEU A 330 -12.28 -14.24 -8.77
C LEU A 330 -11.83 -13.48 -7.52
N GLY A 331 -10.80 -13.97 -6.86
CA GLY A 331 -10.10 -13.30 -5.77
C GLY A 331 -8.65 -13.07 -6.12
N LEU A 332 -8.12 -11.94 -5.68
CA LEU A 332 -6.73 -11.56 -5.84
C LEU A 332 -6.23 -10.98 -4.53
N ALA A 333 -5.11 -11.51 -4.05
CA ALA A 333 -4.41 -11.01 -2.87
C ALA A 333 -2.91 -10.94 -3.16
N ASP A 334 -2.24 -9.99 -2.53
CA ASP A 334 -0.80 -9.84 -2.71
C ASP A 334 -0.05 -9.68 -1.40
N ARG A 335 1.25 -9.86 -1.48
CA ARG A 335 2.20 -9.66 -0.39
C ARG A 335 3.56 -9.29 -0.95
N THR A 336 4.21 -8.32 -0.31
CA THR A 336 5.64 -8.04 -0.56
C THR A 336 6.50 -8.90 0.35
N VAL A 337 7.53 -9.50 -0.21
CA VAL A 337 8.46 -10.41 0.48
C VAL A 337 9.88 -9.93 0.27
N LEU A 338 10.63 -9.83 1.38
CA LEU A 338 12.06 -9.55 1.39
C LEU A 338 12.85 -10.85 1.29
N ALA A 339 13.90 -10.86 0.49
CA ALA A 339 14.89 -11.92 0.35
C ALA A 339 14.34 -13.28 -0.14
N PRO A 340 15.21 -14.22 -0.48
CA PRO A 340 14.76 -15.56 -0.82
C PRO A 340 13.95 -16.16 0.32
N ALA A 341 12.70 -16.52 0.05
CA ALA A 341 11.81 -17.11 1.04
C ALA A 341 10.87 -18.12 0.40
N SER A 342 10.53 -19.16 1.14
CA SER A 342 9.35 -19.96 0.85
C SER A 342 8.13 -19.19 1.37
N VAL A 343 7.23 -18.85 0.49
CA VAL A 343 6.04 -18.07 0.79
C VAL A 343 4.84 -19.01 0.71
N PRO A 344 4.23 -19.35 1.84
CA PRO A 344 3.02 -20.15 1.82
C PRO A 344 1.90 -19.43 1.09
N SER A 345 1.15 -20.15 0.29
CA SER A 345 -0.06 -19.61 -0.33
C SER A 345 -1.08 -19.22 0.73
N PRO A 346 -1.83 -18.12 0.52
CA PRO A 346 -2.84 -17.72 1.48
C PRO A 346 -3.99 -18.73 1.51
N THR A 347 -4.57 -18.94 2.68
CA THR A 347 -5.85 -19.64 2.81
C THR A 347 -6.97 -18.74 2.33
N TRP A 348 -7.73 -19.21 1.35
CA TRP A 348 -8.90 -18.50 0.83
C TRP A 348 -10.16 -19.06 1.46
N ARG A 349 -11.07 -18.17 1.80
CA ARG A 349 -12.39 -18.48 2.34
C ARG A 349 -13.47 -18.12 1.32
N GLN A 350 -14.41 -19.02 1.13
CA GLN A 350 -15.59 -18.82 0.31
C GLN A 350 -16.84 -18.78 1.19
N SER A 351 -17.73 -17.82 0.97
CA SER A 351 -19.05 -17.81 1.59
C SER A 351 -19.98 -18.77 0.86
N GLY A 352 -20.81 -19.50 1.59
CA GLY A 352 -21.85 -20.37 1.02
C GLY A 352 -21.35 -21.74 0.52
N THR A 353 -22.05 -22.33 -0.46
CA THR A 353 -21.74 -23.68 -0.95
C THR A 353 -20.41 -23.71 -1.70
N PRO A 354 -19.46 -24.56 -1.30
CA PRO A 354 -18.17 -24.65 -1.96
C PRO A 354 -18.30 -25.06 -3.43
N GLY A 355 -17.58 -24.34 -4.29
CA GLY A 355 -17.38 -24.70 -5.69
C GLY A 355 -15.99 -25.27 -5.93
N ARG A 356 -15.70 -25.67 -7.16
CA ARG A 356 -14.32 -26.03 -7.56
C ARG A 356 -13.42 -24.81 -7.57
N TRP A 357 -12.18 -25.02 -7.17
CA TRP A 357 -11.16 -23.98 -7.05
C TRP A 357 -10.03 -24.18 -8.05
N LEU A 358 -9.57 -23.09 -8.64
CA LEU A 358 -8.34 -23.01 -9.40
C LEU A 358 -7.47 -21.91 -8.80
N PHE A 359 -6.19 -22.17 -8.69
CA PHE A 359 -5.23 -21.26 -8.09
C PHE A 359 -4.04 -21.01 -8.99
N ALA A 360 -3.57 -19.80 -8.98
CA ALA A 360 -2.26 -19.42 -9.51
C ALA A 360 -1.61 -18.42 -8.55
N THR A 361 -0.40 -18.70 -8.12
CA THR A 361 0.42 -17.75 -7.38
C THR A 361 1.62 -17.39 -8.23
N VAL A 362 1.83 -16.11 -8.46
CA VAL A 362 2.88 -15.57 -9.34
C VAL A 362 3.72 -14.60 -8.55
N ALA A 363 5.04 -14.68 -8.64
CA ALA A 363 5.95 -13.70 -8.05
C ALA A 363 6.61 -12.85 -9.12
N PHE A 364 6.66 -11.56 -8.88
CA PHE A 364 7.38 -10.56 -9.68
C PHE A 364 8.43 -9.87 -8.81
N ARG A 365 9.62 -9.64 -9.37
CA ARG A 365 10.75 -8.96 -8.74
C ARG A 365 11.15 -7.70 -9.49
#